data_9181a053b75b7436b98cb0992b616b6d
#
_entry.id   9181a053b75b7436b98cb0992b616b6d
#
_cell.length_a   1.000
_cell.length_b   1.000
_cell.length_c   1.000
_cell.angle_alpha   90.00
_cell.angle_beta   90.00
_cell.angle_gamma   90.00
#
_symmetry.space_group_name_H-M   'P 1'
#
loop_
_entity.id
_entity.type
_entity.pdbx_description
1 polymer ?
#
loop_
_entity_poly.entity_id
_entity_poly.type
_entity_poly.pdbx_seq_one_letter_code
_entity_poly.pdbx_strand_id
1 'polypeptide(L)'
;LYEFSRGDLVFIASPVYASRLPNKIVGDLRTCLLSKEAYAVPMVVYGNRSPGDALNELRSVCQGAGFSIIAGASLVARHAFSDQIGLGRPDDLDFGEYRTFVESIESKLKAESIDFIRLEDNYEPEPYYVPLKVDGSPAKFLKAKPKTDISKCDQCGICYRVCPMSSISKENYSDVIGICIKCQACIRRCPQDAKYFDDEDF
;
A
#
# COMPACT_ATOMS: atom_id res chain seq x y z
N LEU A 1 -1.39 -0.72 20.06
CA LEU A 1 -2.37 -1.78 19.89
C LEU A 1 -3.71 -1.17 19.51
N TYR A 2 -4.32 -1.67 18.44
CA TYR A 2 -5.67 -1.28 18.00
C TYR A 2 -6.60 -2.46 18.27
N GLU A 3 -7.54 -2.26 19.17
CA GLU A 3 -8.49 -3.29 19.61
C GLU A 3 -9.87 -3.00 19.02
N PHE A 4 -10.49 -4.05 18.46
CA PHE A 4 -11.80 -3.98 17.85
C PHE A 4 -12.70 -5.09 18.44
N SER A 5 -14.00 -4.85 18.47
CA SER A 5 -14.96 -5.74 19.10
C SER A 5 -16.17 -6.00 18.20
N ARG A 6 -16.98 -6.95 18.62
CA ARG A 6 -18.23 -7.29 17.92
C ARG A 6 -19.09 -6.04 17.71
N GLY A 7 -19.51 -5.82 16.46
CA GLY A 7 -20.24 -4.63 16.01
C GLY A 7 -19.39 -3.61 15.28
N ASP A 8 -18.05 -3.68 15.38
CA ASP A 8 -17.18 -2.85 14.57
C ASP A 8 -17.05 -3.40 13.14
N LEU A 9 -17.04 -2.50 12.17
CA LEU A 9 -16.66 -2.77 10.78
C LEU A 9 -15.38 -2.03 10.45
N VAL A 10 -14.32 -2.77 10.17
CA VAL A 10 -12.96 -2.21 10.00
C VAL A 10 -12.50 -2.37 8.55
N PHE A 11 -12.25 -1.26 7.88
CA PHE A 11 -11.60 -1.23 6.58
C PHE A 11 -10.09 -1.12 6.78
N ILE A 12 -9.35 -2.13 6.33
CA ILE A 12 -7.89 -2.19 6.47
C ILE A 12 -7.29 -2.12 5.08
N ALA A 13 -6.59 -1.02 4.78
CA ALA A 13 -6.02 -0.78 3.45
C ALA A 13 -4.48 -0.76 3.48
N SER A 14 -3.86 -1.34 2.45
CA SER A 14 -2.41 -1.33 2.26
C SER A 14 -2.05 -1.14 0.78
N PRO A 15 -0.96 -0.44 0.46
CA PRO A 15 -0.42 -0.48 -0.90
C PRO A 15 0.20 -1.84 -1.19
N VAL A 16 0.32 -2.17 -2.49
CA VAL A 16 1.03 -3.36 -2.97
C VAL A 16 2.47 -2.98 -3.34
N TYR A 17 3.44 -3.64 -2.73
CA TYR A 17 4.87 -3.51 -3.04
C TYR A 17 5.43 -4.86 -3.46
N ALA A 18 5.94 -4.94 -4.69
CA ALA A 18 6.53 -6.16 -5.21
C ALA A 18 5.61 -7.39 -5.06
N SER A 19 4.34 -7.24 -5.45
CA SER A 19 3.28 -8.27 -5.41
C SER A 19 2.84 -8.71 -4.01
N ARG A 20 3.25 -8.01 -2.95
CA ARG A 20 2.97 -8.32 -1.54
C ARG A 20 2.61 -7.05 -0.76
N LEU A 21 2.29 -7.20 0.53
CA LEU A 21 2.27 -6.07 1.46
C LEU A 21 3.68 -5.51 1.66
N PRO A 22 3.84 -4.20 1.93
CA PRO A 22 5.16 -3.66 2.25
C PRO A 22 5.78 -4.37 3.46
N ASN A 23 6.95 -4.98 3.28
CA ASN A 23 7.61 -5.80 4.31
C ASN A 23 7.86 -5.07 5.64
N LYS A 24 7.90 -3.73 5.62
CA LYS A 24 8.12 -2.93 6.82
C LYS A 24 6.89 -2.80 7.71
N ILE A 25 5.68 -3.00 7.16
CA ILE A 25 4.44 -2.85 7.93
C ILE A 25 3.78 -4.18 8.30
N VAL A 26 4.13 -5.28 7.64
CA VAL A 26 3.48 -6.58 7.89
C VAL A 26 3.64 -7.03 9.34
N GLY A 27 4.86 -6.89 9.90
CA GLY A 27 5.14 -7.21 11.30
C GLY A 27 4.28 -6.38 12.26
N ASP A 28 4.22 -5.07 12.01
CA ASP A 28 3.43 -4.14 12.84
C ASP A 28 1.92 -4.46 12.74
N LEU A 29 1.40 -4.72 11.54
CA LEU A 29 0.00 -5.11 11.37
C LEU A 29 -0.34 -6.39 12.15
N ARG A 30 0.53 -7.40 12.13
CA ARG A 30 0.31 -8.65 12.87
C ARG A 30 0.35 -8.48 14.39
N THR A 31 1.07 -7.48 14.89
CA THR A 31 1.24 -7.25 16.34
C THR A 31 0.35 -6.16 16.91
N CYS A 32 -0.05 -5.19 16.06
CA CYS A 32 -0.82 -4.03 16.51
C CYS A 32 -2.33 -4.19 16.36
N LEU A 33 -2.81 -5.17 15.58
CA LEU A 33 -4.23 -5.43 15.36
C LEU A 33 -4.71 -6.56 16.29
N LEU A 34 -5.81 -6.33 16.98
CA LEU A 34 -6.49 -7.34 17.77
C LEU A 34 -8.01 -7.19 17.60
N SER A 35 -8.69 -8.28 17.29
CA SER A 35 -10.14 -8.29 17.16
C SER A 35 -10.78 -9.35 18.02
N LYS A 36 -11.94 -9.00 18.58
CA LYS A 36 -12.89 -9.89 19.25
C LYS A 36 -14.18 -9.92 18.42
N GLU A 37 -14.14 -10.69 17.34
CA GLU A 37 -15.28 -10.90 16.42
C GLU A 37 -15.74 -9.65 15.65
N ALA A 38 -14.89 -8.63 15.48
CA ALA A 38 -15.17 -7.51 14.57
C ALA A 38 -15.14 -7.96 13.11
N TYR A 39 -15.89 -7.27 12.26
CA TYR A 39 -15.84 -7.49 10.82
C TYR A 39 -14.67 -6.74 10.19
N ALA A 40 -14.01 -7.38 9.20
CA ALA A 40 -12.97 -6.72 8.41
C ALA A 40 -13.28 -6.76 6.92
N VAL A 41 -12.84 -5.68 6.25
CA VAL A 41 -12.78 -5.55 4.80
C VAL A 41 -11.34 -5.20 4.44
N PRO A 42 -10.46 -6.21 4.24
CA PRO A 42 -9.11 -5.98 3.74
C PRO A 42 -9.13 -5.48 2.30
N MET A 43 -8.35 -4.43 2.02
CA MET A 43 -8.22 -3.84 0.70
C MET A 43 -6.75 -3.61 0.37
N VAL A 44 -6.38 -3.82 -0.88
CA VAL A 44 -5.05 -3.46 -1.37
C VAL A 44 -5.15 -2.51 -2.55
N VAL A 45 -4.23 -1.55 -2.62
CA VAL A 45 -4.14 -0.60 -3.73
C VAL A 45 -2.88 -0.88 -4.53
N TYR A 46 -3.04 -1.14 -5.82
CA TYR A 46 -1.93 -1.50 -6.70
C TYR A 46 -1.83 -0.60 -7.92
N GLY A 47 -0.62 -0.49 -8.46
CA GLY A 47 -0.27 0.40 -9.56
C GLY A 47 -0.59 -0.16 -10.96
N ASN A 48 -1.74 -0.77 -11.17
CA ASN A 48 -2.24 -1.29 -12.46
C ASN A 48 -1.31 -2.31 -13.18
N ARG A 49 -0.35 -2.92 -12.46
CA ARG A 49 0.48 -4.00 -12.98
C ARG A 49 -0.06 -5.36 -12.55
N SER A 50 -0.05 -5.62 -11.26
CA SER A 50 -0.62 -6.81 -10.64
C SER A 50 -0.75 -6.57 -9.14
N PRO A 51 -1.85 -6.96 -8.49
CA PRO A 51 -1.94 -6.98 -7.03
C PRO A 51 -1.10 -8.12 -6.41
N GLY A 52 -0.70 -9.12 -7.22
CA GLY A 52 -0.04 -10.32 -6.71
C GLY A 52 -0.84 -10.98 -5.60
N ASP A 53 -0.14 -11.42 -4.58
CA ASP A 53 -0.72 -12.12 -3.43
C ASP A 53 -1.04 -11.18 -2.23
N ALA A 54 -0.88 -9.86 -2.42
CA ALA A 54 -1.02 -8.89 -1.33
C ALA A 54 -2.38 -8.91 -0.62
N LEU A 55 -3.47 -9.15 -1.36
CA LEU A 55 -4.81 -9.23 -0.75
C LEU A 55 -4.95 -10.45 0.15
N ASN A 56 -4.45 -11.62 -0.27
CA ASN A 56 -4.49 -12.82 0.55
C ASN A 56 -3.58 -12.68 1.77
N GLU A 57 -2.40 -12.08 1.60
CA GLU A 57 -1.54 -11.76 2.74
C GLU A 57 -2.24 -10.84 3.76
N LEU A 58 -2.97 -9.81 3.31
CA LEU A 58 -3.71 -8.93 4.21
C LEU A 58 -4.90 -9.66 4.87
N ARG A 59 -5.59 -10.55 4.12
CA ARG A 59 -6.62 -11.45 4.68
C ARG A 59 -6.05 -12.34 5.79
N SER A 60 -4.86 -12.93 5.55
CA SER A 60 -4.17 -13.75 6.57
C SER A 60 -3.85 -12.94 7.83
N VAL A 61 -3.39 -11.70 7.68
CA VAL A 61 -3.16 -10.79 8.81
C VAL A 61 -4.45 -10.53 9.59
N CYS A 62 -5.55 -10.21 8.90
CA CYS A 62 -6.84 -9.97 9.53
C CYS A 62 -7.38 -11.22 10.22
N GLN A 63 -7.30 -12.39 9.59
CA GLN A 63 -7.73 -13.67 10.16
C GLN A 63 -6.92 -13.99 11.42
N GLY A 64 -5.59 -13.82 11.38
CA GLY A 64 -4.70 -14.05 12.52
C GLY A 64 -4.94 -13.06 13.68
N ALA A 65 -5.43 -11.86 13.39
CA ALA A 65 -5.82 -10.86 14.39
C ALA A 65 -7.24 -11.10 14.99
N GLY A 66 -7.97 -12.13 14.53
CA GLY A 66 -9.30 -12.50 15.06
C GLY A 66 -10.48 -11.81 14.38
N PHE A 67 -10.30 -11.20 13.21
CA PHE A 67 -11.41 -10.61 12.45
C PHE A 67 -12.21 -11.66 11.66
N SER A 68 -13.50 -11.39 11.52
CA SER A 68 -14.39 -12.06 10.58
C SER A 68 -14.40 -11.28 9.25
N ILE A 69 -13.78 -11.83 8.20
CA ILE A 69 -13.63 -11.14 6.90
C ILE A 69 -14.92 -11.31 6.11
N ILE A 70 -15.60 -10.20 5.77
CA ILE A 70 -16.88 -10.20 5.05
C ILE A 70 -16.76 -9.85 3.57
N ALA A 71 -15.71 -9.14 3.19
CA ALA A 71 -15.41 -8.77 1.81
C ALA A 71 -13.89 -8.47 1.67
N GLY A 72 -13.42 -8.24 0.47
CA GLY A 72 -12.05 -7.77 0.21
C GLY A 72 -11.89 -7.33 -1.22
N ALA A 73 -11.02 -6.35 -1.48
CA ALA A 73 -10.82 -5.77 -2.81
C ALA A 73 -9.36 -5.47 -3.13
N SER A 74 -9.03 -5.60 -4.42
CA SER A 74 -7.80 -5.06 -5.01
C SER A 74 -8.18 -3.85 -5.86
N LEU A 75 -7.80 -2.66 -5.41
CA LEU A 75 -8.17 -1.39 -6.01
C LEU A 75 -7.04 -0.87 -6.89
N VAL A 76 -7.37 -0.44 -8.11
CA VAL A 76 -6.37 0.07 -9.04
C VAL A 76 -6.06 1.53 -8.77
N ALA A 77 -4.79 1.91 -8.95
CA ALA A 77 -4.34 3.30 -8.96
C ALA A 77 -3.18 3.48 -9.96
N ARG A 78 -2.80 4.73 -10.21
CA ARG A 78 -1.61 5.03 -11.01
C ARG A 78 -0.37 4.41 -10.39
N HIS A 79 0.50 3.85 -11.22
CA HIS A 79 1.76 3.27 -10.78
C HIS A 79 2.69 4.33 -10.15
N ALA A 80 3.32 3.99 -9.01
CA ALA A 80 4.16 4.95 -8.30
C ALA A 80 5.41 5.36 -9.10
N PHE A 81 6.04 4.43 -9.84
CA PHE A 81 7.30 4.62 -10.57
C PHE A 81 7.13 4.95 -12.05
N SER A 82 5.92 4.91 -12.59
CA SER A 82 5.67 5.13 -14.01
C SER A 82 4.58 6.16 -14.22
N ASP A 83 4.79 7.03 -15.21
CA ASP A 83 3.78 7.99 -15.66
C ASP A 83 2.83 7.41 -16.71
N GLN A 84 3.16 6.23 -17.24
CA GLN A 84 2.38 5.57 -18.29
C GLN A 84 1.48 4.47 -17.76
N ILE A 85 1.94 3.69 -16.76
CA ILE A 85 1.17 2.56 -16.22
C ILE A 85 0.08 3.10 -15.29
N GLY A 86 -1.18 2.82 -15.63
CA GLY A 86 -2.33 3.28 -14.85
C GLY A 86 -2.51 4.80 -14.89
N LEU A 87 -2.05 5.48 -15.94
CA LEU A 87 -2.32 6.91 -16.13
C LEU A 87 -3.84 7.14 -16.13
N GLY A 88 -4.28 8.12 -15.33
CA GLY A 88 -5.70 8.44 -15.18
C GLY A 88 -6.48 7.50 -14.24
N ARG A 89 -5.83 6.47 -13.66
CA ARG A 89 -6.50 5.57 -12.71
C ARG A 89 -6.31 6.01 -11.25
N PRO A 90 -7.35 5.88 -10.38
CA PRO A 90 -8.71 5.40 -10.72
C PRO A 90 -9.47 6.43 -11.57
N ASP A 91 -10.28 5.94 -12.49
CA ASP A 91 -11.20 6.72 -13.32
C ASP A 91 -12.66 6.56 -12.87
N ASP A 92 -13.62 7.13 -13.62
CA ASP A 92 -15.03 7.07 -13.28
C ASP A 92 -15.61 5.65 -13.29
N LEU A 93 -15.06 4.74 -14.13
CA LEU A 93 -15.45 3.34 -14.13
C LEU A 93 -14.98 2.64 -12.87
N ASP A 94 -13.74 2.88 -12.46
CA ASP A 94 -13.21 2.36 -11.19
C ASP A 94 -14.05 2.82 -10.00
N PHE A 95 -14.37 4.12 -9.95
CA PHE A 95 -15.23 4.66 -8.89
C PHE A 95 -16.65 4.08 -8.93
N GLY A 96 -17.16 3.72 -10.12
CA GLY A 96 -18.40 2.97 -10.27
C GLY A 96 -18.31 1.59 -9.60
N GLU A 97 -17.26 0.83 -9.90
CA GLU A 97 -17.00 -0.48 -9.30
C GLU A 97 -16.82 -0.39 -7.78
N TYR A 98 -16.11 0.65 -7.31
CA TYR A 98 -15.92 0.84 -5.86
C TYR A 98 -17.24 1.14 -5.13
N ARG A 99 -18.14 1.92 -5.73
CA ARG A 99 -19.48 2.15 -5.18
C ARG A 99 -20.29 0.85 -5.10
N THR A 100 -20.31 0.06 -6.19
CA THR A 100 -20.96 -1.25 -6.21
C THR A 100 -20.40 -2.19 -5.15
N PHE A 101 -19.10 -2.17 -4.95
CA PHE A 101 -18.44 -2.95 -3.88
C PHE A 101 -18.93 -2.53 -2.49
N VAL A 102 -19.03 -1.22 -2.20
CA VAL A 102 -19.56 -0.72 -0.92
C VAL A 102 -21.03 -1.11 -0.74
N GLU A 103 -21.86 -0.95 -1.76
CA GLU A 103 -23.28 -1.37 -1.74
C GLU A 103 -23.43 -2.87 -1.47
N SER A 104 -22.52 -3.70 -1.98
CA SER A 104 -22.49 -5.14 -1.71
C SER A 104 -22.19 -5.46 -0.24
N ILE A 105 -21.30 -4.68 0.40
CA ILE A 105 -21.00 -4.81 1.83
C ILE A 105 -22.22 -4.40 2.66
N GLU A 106 -22.86 -3.28 2.33
CA GLU A 106 -24.07 -2.83 3.01
C GLU A 106 -25.19 -3.87 2.93
N SER A 107 -25.35 -4.52 1.76
CA SER A 107 -26.34 -5.58 1.55
C SER A 107 -26.03 -6.81 2.42
N LYS A 108 -24.76 -7.21 2.49
CA LYS A 108 -24.33 -8.31 3.38
C LYS A 108 -24.60 -8.03 4.84
N LEU A 109 -24.35 -6.81 5.31
CA LEU A 109 -24.58 -6.42 6.71
C LEU A 109 -26.08 -6.40 7.10
N LYS A 110 -26.97 -6.29 6.13
CA LYS A 110 -28.43 -6.32 6.33
C LYS A 110 -29.01 -7.74 6.21
N ALA A 111 -28.22 -8.71 5.73
CA ALA A 111 -28.67 -10.10 5.57
C ALA A 111 -28.81 -10.81 6.92
N GLU A 112 -29.69 -11.81 6.98
CA GLU A 112 -29.90 -12.63 8.19
C GLU A 112 -28.66 -13.45 8.58
N SER A 113 -27.80 -13.78 7.59
CA SER A 113 -26.52 -14.46 7.79
C SER A 113 -25.45 -13.87 6.88
N ILE A 114 -24.21 -13.90 7.36
CA ILE A 114 -23.04 -13.39 6.61
C ILE A 114 -22.09 -14.55 6.35
N ASP A 115 -21.76 -14.77 5.07
CA ASP A 115 -20.71 -15.70 4.68
C ASP A 115 -19.34 -15.04 4.85
N PHE A 116 -18.48 -15.67 5.65
CA PHE A 116 -17.13 -15.20 5.91
C PHE A 116 -16.13 -15.77 4.91
N ILE A 117 -15.22 -14.93 4.49
CA ILE A 117 -14.07 -15.33 3.66
C ILE A 117 -13.00 -15.88 4.61
N ARG A 118 -12.55 -17.11 4.36
CA ARG A 118 -11.47 -17.74 5.11
C ARG A 118 -10.36 -18.16 4.16
N LEU A 119 -9.14 -17.99 4.60
CA LEU A 119 -7.96 -18.63 4.01
C LEU A 119 -7.71 -19.96 4.73
N GLU A 120 -7.01 -20.86 4.06
CA GLU A 120 -6.51 -22.09 4.68
C GLU A 120 -5.52 -21.77 5.80
N ASP A 121 -5.53 -22.58 6.85
CA ASP A 121 -4.68 -22.35 8.03
C ASP A 121 -3.17 -22.42 7.72
N ASN A 122 -2.80 -23.13 6.65
CA ASN A 122 -1.43 -23.27 6.16
C ASN A 122 -1.07 -22.27 5.04
N TYR A 123 -1.85 -21.21 4.87
CA TYR A 123 -1.54 -20.20 3.87
C TYR A 123 -0.18 -19.55 4.12
N GLU A 124 0.70 -19.64 3.14
CA GLU A 124 1.98 -18.93 3.09
C GLU A 124 2.01 -18.02 1.85
N PRO A 125 2.34 -16.74 2.04
CA PRO A 125 2.35 -15.81 0.92
C PRO A 125 3.48 -16.10 -0.07
N GLU A 126 3.20 -15.89 -1.36
CA GLU A 126 4.17 -15.99 -2.44
C GLU A 126 5.42 -15.13 -2.19
N PRO A 127 6.60 -15.47 -2.75
CA PRO A 127 7.78 -14.64 -2.64
C PRO A 127 7.56 -13.22 -3.18
N TYR A 128 8.27 -12.23 -2.63
CA TYR A 128 8.28 -10.90 -3.22
C TYR A 128 8.79 -10.92 -4.65
N TYR A 129 8.07 -10.24 -5.54
CA TYR A 129 8.53 -10.06 -6.91
C TYR A 129 9.88 -9.34 -6.94
N VAL A 130 10.82 -9.88 -7.71
CA VAL A 130 12.12 -9.26 -7.94
C VAL A 130 12.12 -8.59 -9.31
N PRO A 131 12.16 -7.25 -9.39
CA PRO A 131 12.26 -6.56 -10.66
C PRO A 131 13.54 -6.93 -11.40
N LEU A 132 13.45 -7.04 -12.72
CA LEU A 132 14.59 -7.32 -13.57
C LEU A 132 14.98 -6.07 -14.36
N LYS A 133 16.28 -5.91 -14.60
CA LYS A 133 16.85 -4.94 -15.56
C LYS A 133 16.57 -5.37 -17.00
N VAL A 134 16.90 -4.52 -17.95
CA VAL A 134 16.76 -4.81 -19.38
C VAL A 134 17.58 -6.03 -19.82
N ASP A 135 18.72 -6.28 -19.17
CA ASP A 135 19.60 -7.43 -19.42
C ASP A 135 19.14 -8.72 -18.73
N GLY A 136 18.00 -8.69 -18.03
CA GLY A 136 17.44 -9.82 -17.29
C GLY A 136 18.05 -10.05 -15.91
N SER A 137 19.04 -9.28 -15.49
CA SER A 137 19.58 -9.36 -14.13
C SER A 137 18.66 -8.71 -13.09
N PRO A 138 18.68 -9.16 -11.80
CA PRO A 138 17.88 -8.55 -10.75
C PRO A 138 18.28 -7.08 -10.49
N ALA A 139 17.30 -6.19 -10.44
CA ALA A 139 17.50 -4.79 -10.06
C ALA A 139 17.86 -4.65 -8.57
N LYS A 140 18.85 -3.82 -8.23
CA LYS A 140 19.42 -3.69 -6.87
C LYS A 140 19.18 -2.31 -6.24
N PHE A 141 18.02 -1.73 -6.43
CA PHE A 141 17.68 -0.38 -5.97
C PHE A 141 17.36 -0.24 -4.47
N LEU A 142 17.60 -1.27 -3.64
CA LEU A 142 17.26 -1.21 -2.21
C LEU A 142 17.94 -0.05 -1.46
N LYS A 143 19.14 0.36 -1.89
CA LYS A 143 19.89 1.47 -1.31
C LYS A 143 19.54 2.83 -1.92
N ALA A 144 18.82 2.88 -3.04
CA ALA A 144 18.43 4.11 -3.68
C ALA A 144 17.65 5.04 -2.73
N LYS A 145 17.98 6.32 -2.74
CA LYS A 145 17.32 7.39 -1.98
C LYS A 145 16.98 8.53 -2.93
N PRO A 146 15.87 9.26 -2.71
CA PRO A 146 15.53 10.40 -3.53
C PRO A 146 16.57 11.50 -3.34
N LYS A 147 16.97 12.13 -4.43
CA LYS A 147 17.79 13.34 -4.46
C LYS A 147 16.93 14.59 -4.61
N THR A 148 17.57 15.75 -4.46
CA THR A 148 16.92 17.05 -4.59
C THR A 148 17.72 17.94 -5.55
N ASP A 149 17.06 18.44 -6.56
CA ASP A 149 17.57 19.54 -7.37
C ASP A 149 17.41 20.84 -6.59
N ILE A 150 18.52 21.34 -6.03
CA ILE A 150 18.51 22.53 -5.19
C ILE A 150 18.11 23.78 -5.97
N SER A 151 18.36 23.80 -7.28
CA SER A 151 18.00 24.95 -8.12
C SER A 151 16.48 25.11 -8.31
N LYS A 152 15.74 24.02 -8.17
CA LYS A 152 14.27 23.99 -8.25
C LYS A 152 13.59 24.04 -6.89
N CYS A 153 14.28 23.67 -5.81
CA CYS A 153 13.69 23.51 -4.51
C CYS A 153 13.40 24.87 -3.84
N ASP A 154 12.11 25.15 -3.59
CA ASP A 154 11.66 26.35 -2.84
C ASP A 154 11.60 26.14 -1.31
N GLN A 155 12.07 24.99 -0.82
CA GLN A 155 12.10 24.62 0.59
C GLN A 155 10.72 24.58 1.28
N CYS A 156 9.63 24.31 0.55
CA CYS A 156 8.27 24.28 1.10
C CYS A 156 8.01 23.16 2.14
N GLY A 157 8.90 22.19 2.28
CA GLY A 157 8.82 21.10 3.27
C GLY A 157 7.73 20.05 3.02
N ILE A 158 7.06 20.07 1.87
CA ILE A 158 6.02 19.07 1.54
C ILE A 158 6.62 17.66 1.57
N CYS A 159 7.80 17.45 0.99
CA CYS A 159 8.48 16.14 0.95
C CYS A 159 8.74 15.56 2.36
N TYR A 160 9.09 16.39 3.32
CA TYR A 160 9.22 16.00 4.73
C TYR A 160 7.86 15.57 5.32
N ARG A 161 6.82 16.39 5.13
CA ARG A 161 5.47 16.14 5.70
C ARG A 161 4.79 14.89 5.14
N VAL A 162 5.03 14.56 3.87
CA VAL A 162 4.40 13.40 3.22
C VAL A 162 5.20 12.11 3.33
N CYS A 163 6.39 12.15 3.92
CA CYS A 163 7.22 10.95 4.08
C CYS A 163 6.65 10.03 5.17
N PRO A 164 6.08 8.86 4.83
CA PRO A 164 5.47 7.97 5.81
C PRO A 164 6.49 7.36 6.78
N MET A 165 7.78 7.42 6.43
CA MET A 165 8.88 6.90 7.24
C MET A 165 9.61 7.99 8.03
N SER A 166 9.16 9.25 7.97
CA SER A 166 9.84 10.41 8.57
C SER A 166 11.34 10.45 8.23
N SER A 167 11.70 9.99 7.03
CA SER A 167 13.10 9.77 6.63
C SER A 167 13.77 11.00 6.00
N ILE A 168 13.02 12.10 5.78
CA ILE A 168 13.57 13.35 5.25
C ILE A 168 13.80 14.30 6.43
N SER A 169 14.99 14.93 6.50
CA SER A 169 15.32 15.86 7.57
C SER A 169 14.38 17.08 7.56
N LYS A 170 14.03 17.54 8.75
CA LYS A 170 13.28 18.79 8.94
C LYS A 170 14.17 20.03 8.77
N GLU A 171 15.46 19.90 9.10
CA GLU A 171 16.47 20.95 9.06
C GLU A 171 16.96 21.18 7.63
N ASN A 172 17.04 20.10 6.84
CA ASN A 172 17.44 20.16 5.43
C ASN A 172 16.63 19.13 4.61
N TYR A 173 15.66 19.60 3.85
CA TYR A 173 14.79 18.75 3.05
C TYR A 173 15.51 17.97 1.93
N SER A 174 16.78 18.26 1.67
CA SER A 174 17.60 17.50 0.73
C SER A 174 18.13 16.21 1.35
N ASP A 175 18.24 16.12 2.67
CA ASP A 175 18.84 15.02 3.38
C ASP A 175 17.82 13.92 3.66
N VAL A 176 18.17 12.70 3.27
CA VAL A 176 17.42 11.49 3.62
C VAL A 176 18.15 10.75 4.73
N ILE A 177 17.75 11.02 5.96
CA ILE A 177 18.42 10.56 7.20
C ILE A 177 17.96 9.15 7.63
N GLY A 178 16.81 8.70 7.15
CA GLY A 178 16.20 7.42 7.54
C GLY A 178 16.10 6.40 6.40
N ILE A 179 15.24 5.39 6.63
CA ILE A 179 14.96 4.33 5.68
C ILE A 179 13.98 4.83 4.61
N CYS A 180 14.37 4.76 3.34
CA CYS A 180 13.47 5.04 2.22
C CYS A 180 12.81 3.75 1.71
N ILE A 181 11.47 3.69 1.75
CA ILE A 181 10.67 2.58 1.21
C ILE A 181 10.29 2.77 -0.27
N LYS A 182 10.83 3.76 -0.94
CA LYS A 182 10.61 4.10 -2.37
C LYS A 182 9.14 4.35 -2.75
N CYS A 183 8.32 4.83 -1.81
CA CYS A 183 6.89 5.08 -2.03
C CYS A 183 6.57 6.21 -3.02
N GLN A 184 7.57 6.96 -3.48
CA GLN A 184 7.46 8.11 -4.40
C GLN A 184 6.65 9.31 -3.85
N ALA A 185 6.15 9.29 -2.63
CA ALA A 185 5.32 10.37 -2.10
C ALA A 185 6.00 11.75 -2.17
N CYS A 186 7.30 11.82 -1.81
CA CYS A 186 8.07 13.06 -1.85
C CYS A 186 8.28 13.59 -3.29
N ILE A 187 8.34 12.71 -4.30
CA ILE A 187 8.48 13.08 -5.71
C ILE A 187 7.13 13.51 -6.26
N ARG A 188 6.11 12.66 -6.13
CA ARG A 188 4.76 12.91 -6.65
C ARG A 188 4.05 14.12 -6.05
N ARG A 189 4.47 14.55 -4.86
CA ARG A 189 3.91 15.71 -4.15
C ARG A 189 4.79 16.94 -4.19
N CYS A 190 5.94 16.89 -4.87
CA CYS A 190 6.81 18.06 -5.02
C CYS A 190 6.21 19.02 -6.06
N PRO A 191 5.78 20.24 -5.67
CA PRO A 191 5.19 21.18 -6.62
C PRO A 191 6.19 21.78 -7.62
N GLN A 192 7.50 21.65 -7.32
CA GLN A 192 8.60 22.17 -8.13
C GLN A 192 9.32 21.08 -8.92
N ASP A 193 8.84 19.82 -8.87
CA ASP A 193 9.53 18.66 -9.46
C ASP A 193 11.03 18.60 -9.09
N ALA A 194 11.35 19.06 -7.86
CA ALA A 194 12.71 19.12 -7.37
C ALA A 194 13.23 17.79 -6.80
N LYS A 195 12.33 16.82 -6.49
CA LYS A 195 12.71 15.50 -5.97
C LYS A 195 12.72 14.46 -7.09
N TYR A 196 13.76 13.64 -7.12
CA TYR A 196 13.93 12.62 -8.16
C TYR A 196 14.79 11.44 -7.66
N PHE A 197 14.77 10.34 -8.41
CA PHE A 197 15.75 9.26 -8.32
C PHE A 197 16.62 9.30 -9.58
N ASP A 198 17.89 9.00 -9.42
CA ASP A 198 18.88 8.85 -10.50
C ASP A 198 19.73 7.58 -10.33
N ASP A 199 19.21 6.61 -9.61
CA ASP A 199 19.84 5.30 -9.45
C ASP A 199 19.65 4.49 -10.73
N GLU A 200 20.72 3.88 -11.25
CA GLU A 200 20.70 3.14 -12.51
C GLU A 200 19.77 1.90 -12.47
N ASP A 201 19.46 1.42 -11.28
CA ASP A 201 18.58 0.27 -11.07
C ASP A 201 17.12 0.69 -10.79
N PHE A 202 16.84 2.02 -10.79
CA PHE A 202 15.54 2.57 -10.44
C PHE A 202 14.83 3.14 -11.66
#